data_f843987338292a94d5213b4afd2e68d3
#
_entry.id   f843987338292a94d5213b4afd2e68d3
#
_cell.length_a   1.000
_cell.length_b   1.000
_cell.length_c   1.000
_cell.angle_alpha   90.00
_cell.angle_beta   90.00
_cell.angle_gamma   90.00
#
_symmetry.space_group_name_H-M   'P 1'
#
loop_
_entity.id
_entity.type
_entity.pdbx_description
1 polymer ?
#
loop_
_entity_poly.entity_id
_entity_poly.type
_entity_poly.pdbx_seq_one_letter_code
_entity_poly.pdbx_strand_id
1 'polypeptide(L)'
;NGIKVDTTYTPEIVPVTPTATPAETKDIQGATQTGKPEFKGGTVTVDGVEKTVEINEDVPATFDDGSTTKTVDGVGTYTVAADGTVTFVPEKSFVGTAPAVTVVREDKNGTKASATYTPTVLPVTPEATPAETKDIQGATQTGKPVFTEGDSRVPMNDDVAATFDDGSTSKTVDGV
;
A
#
# COMPACT_ATOMS: atom_id res chain seq x y z
N ASN A 1 -12.63 73.08 18.75
CA ASN A 1 -13.25 72.20 19.70
C ASN A 1 -12.40 70.90 19.72
N GLY A 2 -11.55 70.67 20.68
CA GLY A 2 -10.60 69.55 20.76
C GLY A 2 -11.15 68.29 21.48
N ILE A 3 -12.45 68.01 21.34
CA ILE A 3 -13.10 66.86 21.97
C ILE A 3 -12.70 65.58 21.19
N LYS A 4 -12.02 64.64 21.87
CA LYS A 4 -11.73 63.31 21.34
C LYS A 4 -12.92 62.36 21.57
N VAL A 5 -13.19 61.51 20.60
CA VAL A 5 -14.16 60.42 20.69
C VAL A 5 -13.41 59.12 20.43
N ASP A 6 -13.52 58.17 21.34
CA ASP A 6 -12.90 56.87 21.26
C ASP A 6 -13.96 55.81 20.98
N THR A 7 -13.63 54.81 20.19
CA THR A 7 -14.46 53.63 19.94
C THR A 7 -13.58 52.40 19.91
N THR A 8 -14.21 51.23 20.11
CA THR A 8 -13.52 49.94 20.10
C THR A 8 -13.83 49.18 18.81
N TYR A 9 -12.86 48.40 18.36
CA TYR A 9 -13.02 47.38 17.33
C TYR A 9 -12.64 46.02 17.93
N THR A 10 -13.55 45.01 17.84
CA THR A 10 -13.34 43.67 18.38
C THR A 10 -13.47 42.64 17.24
N PRO A 11 -12.39 42.13 16.68
CA PRO A 11 -12.43 41.09 15.68
C PRO A 11 -12.71 39.72 16.31
N GLU A 12 -13.46 38.89 15.62
CA GLU A 12 -13.64 37.49 15.93
C GLU A 12 -13.09 36.62 14.78
N ILE A 13 -12.36 35.55 15.12
CA ILE A 13 -11.79 34.61 14.16
C ILE A 13 -12.50 33.28 14.31
N VAL A 14 -13.17 32.86 13.23
CA VAL A 14 -13.84 31.54 13.16
C VAL A 14 -12.84 30.52 12.60
N PRO A 15 -12.59 29.40 13.33
CA PRO A 15 -11.64 28.37 12.87
C PRO A 15 -12.20 27.63 11.65
N VAL A 16 -11.31 27.27 10.73
CA VAL A 16 -11.59 26.40 9.57
C VAL A 16 -10.61 25.25 9.60
N THR A 17 -11.12 24.02 9.50
CA THR A 17 -10.31 22.80 9.61
C THR A 17 -10.45 21.98 8.34
N PRO A 18 -9.35 21.58 7.67
CA PRO A 18 -9.37 20.66 6.55
C PRO A 18 -9.80 19.26 7.00
N THR A 19 -10.32 18.47 6.07
CA THR A 19 -10.73 17.08 6.30
C THR A 19 -9.85 16.10 5.52
N ALA A 20 -9.75 14.87 6.04
CA ALA A 20 -8.99 13.81 5.41
C ALA A 20 -9.74 12.47 5.52
N THR A 21 -9.69 11.67 4.45
CA THR A 21 -10.33 10.35 4.34
C THR A 21 -9.26 9.30 4.06
N PRO A 22 -9.22 8.19 4.81
CA PRO A 22 -8.27 7.10 4.59
C PRO A 22 -8.44 6.43 3.23
N ALA A 23 -7.37 5.78 2.76
CA ALA A 23 -7.38 4.92 1.58
C ALA A 23 -6.90 3.51 1.94
N GLU A 24 -7.47 2.53 1.25
CA GLU A 24 -7.10 1.12 1.35
C GLU A 24 -6.94 0.55 -0.06
N THR A 25 -6.02 -0.37 -0.23
CA THR A 25 -5.83 -1.11 -1.48
C THR A 25 -5.62 -2.60 -1.19
N LYS A 26 -5.85 -3.41 -2.23
CA LYS A 26 -5.69 -4.85 -2.15
C LYS A 26 -5.20 -5.37 -3.50
N ASP A 27 -4.11 -6.11 -3.49
CA ASP A 27 -3.60 -6.78 -4.68
C ASP A 27 -2.85 -8.06 -4.29
N ILE A 28 -2.40 -8.82 -5.29
CA ILE A 28 -1.71 -10.08 -5.10
C ILE A 28 -0.27 -9.89 -4.63
N GLN A 29 0.31 -10.95 -4.11
CA GLN A 29 1.70 -11.06 -3.67
C GLN A 29 2.66 -10.57 -4.76
N GLY A 30 3.59 -9.69 -4.37
CA GLY A 30 4.59 -9.09 -5.25
C GLY A 30 4.12 -7.89 -6.08
N ALA A 31 2.81 -7.64 -6.18
CA ALA A 31 2.29 -6.50 -6.95
C ALA A 31 2.49 -5.17 -6.22
N THR A 32 2.98 -4.16 -6.93
CA THR A 32 3.01 -2.78 -6.44
C THR A 32 1.60 -2.22 -6.34
N GLN A 33 1.28 -1.57 -5.23
CA GLN A 33 -0.03 -0.97 -4.99
C GLN A 33 0.09 0.55 -4.88
N THR A 34 -0.93 1.26 -5.33
CA THR A 34 -1.00 2.72 -5.25
C THR A 34 -2.34 3.12 -4.66
N GLY A 35 -2.30 3.91 -3.58
CA GLY A 35 -3.49 4.45 -2.93
C GLY A 35 -3.33 5.92 -2.61
N LYS A 36 -4.44 6.66 -2.57
CA LYS A 36 -4.43 8.09 -2.30
C LYS A 36 -5.48 8.43 -1.25
N PRO A 37 -5.06 8.70 0.01
CA PRO A 37 -5.93 9.36 0.98
C PRO A 37 -6.45 10.68 0.42
N GLU A 38 -7.72 10.97 0.65
CA GLU A 38 -8.35 12.18 0.13
C GLU A 38 -8.26 13.31 1.15
N PHE A 39 -7.84 14.49 0.70
CA PHE A 39 -7.76 15.70 1.52
C PHE A 39 -8.63 16.80 0.89
N LYS A 40 -9.43 17.45 1.71
CA LYS A 40 -10.30 18.55 1.28
C LYS A 40 -10.08 19.77 2.19
N GLY A 41 -10.13 20.94 1.59
CA GLY A 41 -10.16 22.20 2.32
C GLY A 41 -11.35 22.29 3.26
N GLY A 42 -11.17 23.00 4.36
CA GLY A 42 -12.23 23.28 5.32
C GLY A 42 -13.21 24.36 4.82
N THR A 43 -14.48 24.24 5.18
CA THR A 43 -15.53 25.20 4.83
C THR A 43 -16.29 25.59 6.10
N VAL A 44 -16.59 26.91 6.24
CA VAL A 44 -17.38 27.44 7.34
C VAL A 44 -18.28 28.55 6.80
N THR A 45 -19.46 28.73 7.40
CA THR A 45 -20.38 29.82 7.08
C THR A 45 -20.22 30.94 8.11
N VAL A 46 -19.92 32.16 7.63
CA VAL A 46 -19.81 33.38 8.45
C VAL A 46 -20.82 34.40 7.91
N ASP A 47 -21.70 34.87 8.75
CA ASP A 47 -22.78 35.83 8.38
C ASP A 47 -23.57 35.41 7.14
N GLY A 48 -23.88 34.10 7.01
CA GLY A 48 -24.60 33.53 5.89
C GLY A 48 -23.80 33.37 4.59
N VAL A 49 -22.48 33.63 4.62
CA VAL A 49 -21.57 33.47 3.49
C VAL A 49 -20.64 32.27 3.75
N GLU A 50 -20.63 31.34 2.80
CA GLU A 50 -19.69 30.19 2.82
C GLU A 50 -18.28 30.67 2.49
N LYS A 51 -17.33 30.26 3.33
CA LYS A 51 -15.91 30.53 3.17
C LYS A 51 -15.13 29.23 3.24
N THR A 52 -14.21 29.03 2.28
CA THR A 52 -13.40 27.83 2.14
C THR A 52 -11.91 28.18 2.23
N VAL A 53 -11.15 27.37 2.95
CA VAL A 53 -9.68 27.41 2.95
C VAL A 53 -9.20 26.14 2.25
N GLU A 54 -8.66 26.30 1.04
CA GLU A 54 -8.19 25.21 0.21
C GLU A 54 -6.94 24.51 0.76
N ILE A 55 -6.70 23.25 0.35
CA ILE A 55 -5.42 22.59 0.58
C ILE A 55 -4.30 23.38 -0.09
N ASN A 56 -3.17 23.47 0.58
CA ASN A 56 -1.98 24.16 0.07
C ASN A 56 -1.20 23.23 -0.88
N GLU A 57 -1.37 23.45 -2.18
CA GLU A 57 -0.68 22.64 -3.20
C GLU A 57 0.82 22.96 -3.31
N ASP A 58 1.29 24.07 -2.76
CA ASP A 58 2.71 24.43 -2.74
C ASP A 58 3.50 23.69 -1.65
N VAL A 59 2.80 23.06 -0.70
CA VAL A 59 3.40 22.26 0.37
C VAL A 59 3.16 20.77 0.06
N PRO A 60 4.23 20.02 -0.27
CA PRO A 60 4.09 18.60 -0.60
C PRO A 60 3.62 17.78 0.61
N ALA A 61 2.87 16.72 0.32
CA ALA A 61 2.49 15.74 1.32
C ALA A 61 3.72 15.02 1.90
N THR A 62 3.64 14.66 3.16
CA THR A 62 4.65 13.83 3.86
C THR A 62 3.98 12.76 4.69
N PHE A 63 4.75 11.79 5.17
CA PHE A 63 4.32 10.97 6.29
C PHE A 63 4.34 11.77 7.60
N ASP A 64 3.77 11.19 8.65
CA ASP A 64 3.63 11.83 9.98
C ASP A 64 4.96 12.20 10.65
N ASP A 65 6.05 11.52 10.28
CA ASP A 65 7.42 11.83 10.72
C ASP A 65 8.15 12.86 9.84
N GLY A 66 7.47 13.42 8.83
CA GLY A 66 8.03 14.36 7.87
C GLY A 66 8.81 13.72 6.73
N SER A 67 8.97 12.40 6.71
CA SER A 67 9.64 11.69 5.61
C SER A 67 8.71 11.52 4.41
N THR A 68 9.29 11.14 3.26
CA THR A 68 8.56 10.77 2.04
C THR A 68 8.72 9.30 1.69
N THR A 69 9.52 8.55 2.47
CA THR A 69 9.75 7.12 2.28
C THR A 69 9.82 6.42 3.64
N LYS A 70 9.12 5.29 3.76
CA LYS A 70 9.17 4.40 4.93
C LYS A 70 9.39 2.97 4.48
N THR A 71 10.36 2.29 5.08
CA THR A 71 10.63 0.86 4.88
C THR A 71 10.31 0.10 6.15
N VAL A 72 9.55 -0.98 6.02
CA VAL A 72 9.23 -1.91 7.09
C VAL A 72 9.79 -3.28 6.73
N ASP A 73 10.75 -3.74 7.52
CA ASP A 73 11.43 -5.01 7.28
C ASP A 73 10.45 -6.18 7.22
N GLY A 74 10.62 -7.05 6.21
CA GLY A 74 9.74 -8.18 5.97
C GLY A 74 8.37 -7.82 5.39
N VAL A 75 8.08 -6.55 5.15
CA VAL A 75 6.79 -6.07 4.63
C VAL A 75 6.94 -5.37 3.29
N GLY A 76 7.71 -4.28 3.23
CA GLY A 76 7.89 -3.50 2.01
C GLY A 76 8.22 -2.04 2.25
N THR A 77 8.16 -1.25 1.18
CA THR A 77 8.51 0.16 1.18
C THR A 77 7.35 1.02 0.69
N TYR A 78 7.05 2.08 1.43
CA TYR A 78 6.06 3.10 1.11
C TYR A 78 6.76 4.38 0.66
N THR A 79 6.21 5.01 -0.37
CA THR A 79 6.68 6.33 -0.85
C THR A 79 5.47 7.22 -1.07
N VAL A 80 5.49 8.45 -0.55
CA VAL A 80 4.43 9.43 -0.76
C VAL A 80 4.87 10.51 -1.75
N ALA A 81 4.02 10.76 -2.75
CA ALA A 81 4.19 11.84 -3.71
C ALA A 81 3.66 13.17 -3.15
N ALA A 82 4.02 14.28 -3.78
CA ALA A 82 3.63 15.63 -3.35
C ALA A 82 2.12 15.82 -3.22
N ASP A 83 1.33 15.14 -4.05
CA ASP A 83 -0.14 15.19 -4.05
C ASP A 83 -0.82 14.28 -3.02
N GLY A 84 -0.05 13.52 -2.23
CA GLY A 84 -0.53 12.58 -1.23
C GLY A 84 -0.72 11.15 -1.74
N THR A 85 -0.43 10.87 -2.99
CA THR A 85 -0.46 9.50 -3.53
C THR A 85 0.65 8.66 -2.91
N VAL A 86 0.28 7.50 -2.35
CA VAL A 86 1.23 6.56 -1.74
C VAL A 86 1.42 5.37 -2.67
N THR A 87 2.67 5.05 -2.94
CA THR A 87 3.07 3.81 -3.64
C THR A 87 3.64 2.85 -2.60
N PHE A 88 3.13 1.63 -2.58
CA PHE A 88 3.61 0.53 -1.74
C PHE A 88 4.20 -0.57 -2.60
N VAL A 89 5.46 -0.89 -2.38
CA VAL A 89 6.19 -2.00 -3.00
C VAL A 89 6.38 -3.07 -1.94
N PRO A 90 5.59 -4.18 -1.96
CA PRO A 90 5.74 -5.24 -0.97
C PRO A 90 7.04 -6.03 -1.17
N GLU A 91 7.55 -6.62 -0.10
CA GLU A 91 8.54 -7.69 -0.24
C GLU A 91 7.88 -8.93 -0.86
N LYS A 92 8.62 -9.68 -1.68
CA LYS A 92 8.08 -10.81 -2.45
C LYS A 92 7.42 -11.89 -1.59
N SER A 93 7.90 -12.08 -0.37
CA SER A 93 7.37 -13.07 0.57
C SER A 93 6.22 -12.56 1.45
N PHE A 94 5.96 -11.25 1.44
CA PHE A 94 4.94 -10.66 2.31
C PHE A 94 3.52 -10.99 1.84
N VAL A 95 2.69 -11.38 2.80
CA VAL A 95 1.25 -11.66 2.64
C VAL A 95 0.51 -11.13 3.86
N GLY A 96 -0.66 -10.58 3.66
CA GLY A 96 -1.51 -10.04 4.72
C GLY A 96 -1.70 -8.54 4.64
N THR A 97 -2.32 -7.97 5.67
CA THR A 97 -2.51 -6.52 5.79
C THR A 97 -1.22 -5.88 6.31
N ALA A 98 -0.65 -4.99 5.51
CA ALA A 98 0.54 -4.25 5.90
C ALA A 98 0.23 -3.16 6.93
N PRO A 99 1.20 -2.73 7.75
CA PRO A 99 1.02 -1.62 8.67
C PRO A 99 0.53 -0.36 7.95
N ALA A 100 -0.45 0.33 8.53
CA ALA A 100 -0.93 1.60 8.00
C ALA A 100 0.17 2.67 8.11
N VAL A 101 0.29 3.51 7.09
CA VAL A 101 1.09 4.74 7.14
C VAL A 101 0.18 5.94 7.15
N THR A 102 0.59 7.00 7.86
CA THR A 102 -0.19 8.23 7.97
C THR A 102 0.38 9.29 7.04
N VAL A 103 -0.46 9.80 6.15
CA VAL A 103 -0.15 10.90 5.23
C VAL A 103 -0.67 12.20 5.83
N VAL A 104 0.12 13.26 5.73
CA VAL A 104 -0.20 14.59 6.26
C VAL A 104 -0.15 15.61 5.14
N ARG A 105 -1.17 16.46 5.07
CA ARG A 105 -1.22 17.68 4.25
C ARG A 105 -1.70 18.87 5.09
N GLU A 106 -1.48 20.05 4.60
CA GLU A 106 -1.96 21.27 5.25
C GLU A 106 -2.78 22.13 4.29
N ASP A 107 -3.65 22.96 4.86
CA ASP A 107 -4.37 23.99 4.12
C ASP A 107 -3.53 25.27 3.95
N LYS A 108 -4.08 26.25 3.25
CA LYS A 108 -3.41 27.55 3.01
C LYS A 108 -3.19 28.39 4.27
N ASN A 109 -3.81 28.02 5.39
CA ASN A 109 -3.56 28.62 6.71
C ASN A 109 -2.49 27.86 7.52
N GLY A 110 -1.98 26.73 6.99
CA GLY A 110 -1.03 25.87 7.69
C GLY A 110 -1.68 24.91 8.67
N THR A 111 -3.01 24.76 8.64
CA THR A 111 -3.73 23.78 9.45
C THR A 111 -3.59 22.39 8.83
N LYS A 112 -3.12 21.42 9.63
CA LYS A 112 -2.84 20.08 9.15
C LYS A 112 -4.06 19.17 9.23
N ALA A 113 -4.18 18.28 8.24
CA ALA A 113 -5.04 17.11 8.25
C ALA A 113 -4.21 15.86 7.97
N SER A 114 -4.63 14.73 8.50
CA SER A 114 -3.95 13.44 8.32
C SER A 114 -4.95 12.32 8.05
N ALA A 115 -4.55 11.36 7.21
CA ALA A 115 -5.28 10.14 6.95
C ALA A 115 -4.33 8.98 6.68
N THR A 116 -4.80 7.77 6.97
CA THR A 116 -4.01 6.55 6.79
C THR A 116 -4.17 5.96 5.39
N TYR A 117 -3.13 5.26 4.95
CA TYR A 117 -3.15 4.34 3.81
C TYR A 117 -2.77 2.95 4.31
N THR A 118 -3.60 1.95 3.95
CA THR A 118 -3.42 0.55 4.39
C THR A 118 -3.51 -0.39 3.20
N PRO A 119 -2.38 -0.96 2.70
CA PRO A 119 -2.40 -1.97 1.66
C PRO A 119 -2.60 -3.38 2.25
N THR A 120 -3.29 -4.24 1.51
CA THR A 120 -3.40 -5.69 1.80
C THR A 120 -2.85 -6.49 0.63
N VAL A 121 -2.02 -7.48 0.93
CA VAL A 121 -1.39 -8.37 -0.03
C VAL A 121 -2.01 -9.75 0.07
N LEU A 122 -2.60 -10.23 -1.02
CA LEU A 122 -3.23 -11.55 -1.11
C LEU A 122 -2.20 -12.61 -1.52
N PRO A 123 -2.21 -13.82 -0.93
CA PRO A 123 -1.32 -14.89 -1.31
C PRO A 123 -1.59 -15.36 -2.74
N VAL A 124 -0.51 -15.77 -3.42
CA VAL A 124 -0.58 -16.50 -4.70
C VAL A 124 0.03 -17.86 -4.49
N THR A 125 -0.77 -18.92 -4.72
CA THR A 125 -0.35 -20.30 -4.51
C THR A 125 -0.32 -21.03 -5.86
N PRO A 126 0.84 -21.55 -6.29
CA PRO A 126 0.92 -22.38 -7.48
C PRO A 126 0.18 -23.72 -7.27
N GLU A 127 -0.23 -24.32 -8.35
CA GLU A 127 -0.90 -25.62 -8.36
C GLU A 127 0.00 -26.71 -8.93
N ALA A 128 -0.20 -27.95 -8.48
CA ALA A 128 0.53 -29.11 -8.98
C ALA A 128 -0.42 -30.26 -9.28
N THR A 129 -0.20 -30.90 -10.43
CA THR A 129 -0.92 -32.10 -10.86
C THR A 129 0.02 -33.30 -10.89
N PRO A 130 -0.30 -34.42 -10.22
CA PRO A 130 0.53 -35.61 -10.21
C PRO A 130 0.62 -36.24 -11.61
N ALA A 131 1.71 -36.95 -11.84
CA ALA A 131 1.89 -37.80 -13.03
C ALA A 131 1.94 -39.28 -12.61
N GLU A 132 1.31 -40.11 -13.41
CA GLU A 132 1.35 -41.57 -13.27
C GLU A 132 1.88 -42.18 -14.56
N THR A 133 2.63 -43.27 -14.44
CA THR A 133 3.15 -44.03 -15.58
C THR A 133 2.95 -45.51 -15.33
N LYS A 134 2.91 -46.28 -16.41
CA LYS A 134 2.75 -47.75 -16.36
C LYS A 134 3.55 -48.38 -17.48
N ASP A 135 4.34 -49.39 -17.15
CA ASP A 135 5.12 -50.16 -18.11
C ASP A 135 5.38 -51.58 -17.59
N ILE A 136 5.99 -52.40 -18.40
CA ILE A 136 6.33 -53.80 -18.04
C ILE A 136 7.51 -53.85 -17.04
N GLN A 137 7.66 -54.99 -16.38
CA GLN A 137 8.74 -55.24 -15.43
C GLN A 137 10.12 -54.97 -16.07
N GLY A 138 10.95 -54.19 -15.38
CA GLY A 138 12.31 -53.82 -15.79
C GLY A 138 12.41 -52.67 -16.78
N ALA A 139 11.28 -52.15 -17.27
CA ALA A 139 11.29 -50.99 -18.14
C ALA A 139 11.56 -49.68 -17.37
N THR A 140 12.40 -48.80 -17.95
CA THR A 140 12.58 -47.42 -17.44
C THR A 140 11.33 -46.62 -17.76
N GLN A 141 10.81 -45.91 -16.75
CA GLN A 141 9.64 -45.07 -16.90
C GLN A 141 10.02 -43.59 -16.65
N THR A 142 9.36 -42.73 -17.43
CA THR A 142 9.52 -41.27 -17.29
C THR A 142 8.17 -40.62 -17.10
N GLY A 143 8.02 -39.88 -16.01
CA GLY A 143 6.81 -39.11 -15.72
C GLY A 143 7.16 -37.67 -15.37
N LYS A 144 6.28 -36.76 -15.74
CA LYS A 144 6.44 -35.35 -15.46
C LYS A 144 5.19 -34.78 -14.77
N PRO A 145 5.22 -34.53 -13.45
CA PRO A 145 4.19 -33.76 -12.78
C PRO A 145 4.09 -32.37 -13.41
N VAL A 146 2.89 -31.82 -13.47
CA VAL A 146 2.63 -30.48 -14.04
C VAL A 146 2.50 -29.49 -12.92
N PHE A 147 3.24 -28.38 -13.02
CA PHE A 147 3.19 -27.26 -12.11
C PHE A 147 2.71 -26.03 -12.87
N THR A 148 1.72 -25.32 -12.31
CA THR A 148 1.13 -24.12 -12.90
C THR A 148 1.15 -22.98 -11.90
N GLU A 149 1.37 -21.76 -12.40
CA GLU A 149 1.27 -20.55 -11.58
C GLU A 149 -0.14 -20.37 -11.04
N GLY A 150 -0.26 -19.82 -9.82
CA GLY A 150 -1.55 -19.48 -9.22
C GLY A 150 -2.16 -18.19 -9.79
N ASP A 151 -1.34 -17.32 -10.37
CA ASP A 151 -1.73 -16.11 -11.09
C ASP A 151 -0.68 -15.83 -12.17
N SER A 152 -1.13 -15.48 -13.38
CA SER A 152 -0.24 -15.22 -14.53
C SER A 152 0.77 -14.09 -14.32
N ARG A 153 0.51 -13.20 -13.36
CA ARG A 153 1.43 -12.13 -12.96
C ARG A 153 2.57 -12.62 -12.05
N VAL A 154 2.47 -13.84 -11.54
CA VAL A 154 3.48 -14.49 -10.69
C VAL A 154 3.86 -15.84 -11.31
N PRO A 155 4.69 -15.85 -12.35
CA PRO A 155 5.05 -17.10 -13.06
C PRO A 155 5.89 -18.02 -12.17
N MET A 156 5.92 -19.31 -12.52
CA MET A 156 6.84 -20.26 -11.91
C MET A 156 8.29 -19.80 -12.08
N ASN A 157 9.10 -20.01 -11.05
CA ASN A 157 10.50 -19.63 -11.10
C ASN A 157 11.34 -20.74 -11.75
N ASP A 158 11.61 -20.60 -13.04
CA ASP A 158 12.38 -21.56 -13.82
C ASP A 158 13.90 -21.54 -13.51
N ASP A 159 14.36 -20.50 -12.80
CA ASP A 159 15.77 -20.44 -12.33
C ASP A 159 16.03 -21.34 -11.12
N VAL A 160 15.00 -21.84 -10.48
CA VAL A 160 15.07 -22.80 -9.37
C VAL A 160 14.74 -24.19 -9.86
N ALA A 161 15.73 -25.09 -9.79
CA ALA A 161 15.54 -26.48 -10.21
C ALA A 161 14.52 -27.21 -9.32
N ALA A 162 13.73 -28.10 -9.95
CA ALA A 162 12.84 -29.00 -9.21
C ALA A 162 13.66 -29.99 -8.35
N THR A 163 13.16 -30.25 -7.15
CA THR A 163 13.70 -31.25 -6.23
C THR A 163 12.59 -32.14 -5.66
N PHE A 164 12.95 -33.26 -5.09
CA PHE A 164 12.06 -34.01 -4.23
C PHE A 164 11.80 -33.24 -2.92
N ASP A 165 10.84 -33.68 -2.13
CA ASP A 165 10.41 -33.07 -0.86
C ASP A 165 11.53 -32.96 0.21
N ASP A 166 12.57 -33.82 0.11
CA ASP A 166 13.75 -33.80 0.94
C ASP A 166 14.90 -32.91 0.39
N GLY A 167 14.64 -32.18 -0.72
CA GLY A 167 15.63 -31.36 -1.40
C GLY A 167 16.60 -32.11 -2.31
N SER A 168 16.51 -33.44 -2.40
CA SER A 168 17.36 -34.25 -3.28
C SER A 168 16.87 -34.25 -4.73
N THR A 169 17.73 -34.67 -5.65
CA THR A 169 17.39 -34.89 -7.06
C THR A 169 17.37 -36.37 -7.44
N SER A 170 17.68 -37.25 -6.47
CA SER A 170 17.69 -38.70 -6.64
C SER A 170 17.21 -39.39 -5.36
N LYS A 171 16.33 -40.39 -5.49
CA LYS A 171 15.90 -41.28 -4.41
C LYS A 171 16.04 -42.74 -4.83
N THR A 172 16.58 -43.58 -3.95
CA THR A 172 16.62 -45.02 -4.12
C THR A 172 15.65 -45.68 -3.15
N VAL A 173 14.84 -46.56 -3.63
CA VAL A 173 13.91 -47.36 -2.82
C VAL A 173 14.28 -48.85 -3.02
N ASP A 174 14.71 -49.51 -1.92
CA ASP A 174 15.14 -50.91 -1.97
C ASP A 174 13.94 -51.83 -2.25
N GLY A 175 14.17 -52.77 -3.17
CA GLY A 175 13.18 -53.81 -3.49
C GLY A 175 12.08 -53.41 -4.46
N VAL A 176 12.26 -52.27 -5.13
CA VAL A 176 11.27 -51.76 -6.12
C VAL A 176 11.84 -51.75 -7.55
#